data_195fb0a57001b43ec5f77882ab602506
#
_entry.id   195fb0a57001b43ec5f77882ab602506
#
_cell.length_a   1.000
_cell.length_b   1.000
_cell.length_c   1.000
_cell.angle_alpha   90.00
_cell.angle_beta   90.00
_cell.angle_gamma   90.00
#
_symmetry.space_group_name_H-M   'P 1'
#
loop_
_entity.id
_entity.type
_entity.pdbx_description
1 polymer ?
#
loop_
_entity_poly.entity_id
_entity_poly.type
_entity_poly.pdbx_seq_one_letter_code
_entity_poly.pdbx_strand_id
1 'polypeptide(L)'
;MSHAFPAGFSLRHPTMDDLGAAVAVIVAADLAESGETHTDEQDLRQEWDGGDLANDAWLVTDPAGQVVAYAMLFNRSGVQLIGDVYLHPQYHERGMGSALTHTIEARAAALVPLAPPDARVTLDSFTNAPNARAATLLTAEGYTIVRRTWEMKIDLVAAPPAPIWPTGLIAQPFVPGQDDRAVYETISEAFDDMWGHLRRTYADWRAHTVEHPDFDPALWAIVEADGEPAAAICCYQFGERGHIRNVGVRRPWRQCGLGLALLHHAFGLFWARGVTTIDLGVDAESLTGAMRLYERAGMRVAREFLRWEKELRPGVDLSTRALAD
;
A
#
# COMPACT_ATOMS: atom_id res chain seq x y z
N MET A 1 14.01 28.99 2.71
CA MET A 1 15.35 28.86 3.32
C MET A 1 15.94 27.57 2.78
N SER A 2 17.19 27.54 2.34
CA SER A 2 17.83 26.29 1.89
C SER A 2 18.00 25.38 3.11
N HIS A 3 17.23 24.29 3.17
CA HIS A 3 17.36 23.29 4.23
C HIS A 3 18.55 22.39 3.89
N ALA A 4 19.75 22.90 4.19
CA ALA A 4 20.99 22.16 3.98
C ALA A 4 21.08 21.00 4.97
N PHE A 5 21.59 19.85 4.53
CA PHE A 5 21.92 18.75 5.41
C PHE A 5 22.97 19.18 6.45
N PRO A 6 22.98 18.58 7.64
CA PRO A 6 23.97 18.89 8.65
C PRO A 6 25.40 18.72 8.11
N ALA A 7 26.34 19.51 8.65
CA ALA A 7 27.74 19.45 8.23
C ALA A 7 28.31 18.03 8.37
N GLY A 8 28.97 17.54 7.34
CA GLY A 8 29.56 16.21 7.29
C GLY A 8 28.62 15.11 6.80
N PHE A 9 27.32 15.39 6.63
CA PHE A 9 26.38 14.45 5.99
C PHE A 9 26.34 14.70 4.48
N SER A 10 26.22 13.64 3.70
CA SER A 10 26.10 13.73 2.25
C SER A 10 24.85 13.04 1.72
N LEU A 11 24.18 13.71 0.76
CA LEU A 11 23.05 13.20 0.01
C LEU A 11 23.55 12.63 -1.32
N ARG A 12 23.10 11.44 -1.68
CA ARG A 12 23.35 10.81 -2.97
C ARG A 12 22.22 9.91 -3.42
N HIS A 13 22.18 9.55 -4.68
CA HIS A 13 21.29 8.51 -5.17
C HIS A 13 21.83 7.12 -4.82
N PRO A 14 20.94 6.14 -4.53
CA PRO A 14 21.34 4.76 -4.28
C PRO A 14 21.74 4.04 -5.57
N THR A 15 22.49 2.96 -5.40
CA THR A 15 22.69 1.91 -6.39
C THR A 15 22.17 0.58 -5.81
N MET A 16 22.04 -0.47 -6.62
CA MET A 16 21.61 -1.78 -6.12
C MET A 16 22.51 -2.35 -5.02
N ASP A 17 23.77 -1.92 -4.94
CA ASP A 17 24.69 -2.33 -3.87
C ASP A 17 24.31 -1.75 -2.49
N ASP A 18 23.50 -0.70 -2.47
CA ASP A 18 23.03 -0.03 -1.24
C ASP A 18 21.76 -0.66 -0.64
N LEU A 19 21.16 -1.63 -1.32
CA LEU A 19 19.85 -2.18 -0.97
C LEU A 19 19.80 -2.65 0.50
N GLY A 20 20.75 -3.45 0.94
CA GLY A 20 20.80 -3.92 2.33
C GLY A 20 20.95 -2.78 3.35
N ALA A 21 21.67 -1.70 3.00
CA ALA A 21 21.80 -0.54 3.87
C ALA A 21 20.48 0.27 3.97
N ALA A 22 19.76 0.41 2.87
CA ALA A 22 18.43 1.04 2.85
C ALA A 22 17.42 0.23 3.68
N VAL A 23 17.36 -1.08 3.48
CA VAL A 23 16.53 -2.00 4.31
C VAL A 23 16.85 -1.84 5.79
N ALA A 24 18.13 -1.81 6.16
CA ALA A 24 18.52 -1.65 7.56
C ALA A 24 18.00 -0.34 8.19
N VAL A 25 17.98 0.75 7.42
CA VAL A 25 17.41 2.04 7.87
C VAL A 25 15.90 1.96 8.05
N ILE A 26 15.18 1.35 7.08
CA ILE A 26 13.73 1.18 7.16
C ILE A 26 13.36 0.32 8.38
N VAL A 27 14.00 -0.83 8.52
CA VAL A 27 13.79 -1.74 9.66
C VAL A 27 14.05 -1.05 10.99
N ALA A 28 15.14 -0.28 11.10
CA ALA A 28 15.45 0.46 12.34
C ALA A 28 14.40 1.52 12.65
N ALA A 29 13.88 2.21 11.63
CA ALA A 29 12.81 3.19 11.79
C ALA A 29 11.50 2.53 12.23
N ASP A 30 11.08 1.45 11.56
CA ASP A 30 9.85 0.70 11.83
C ASP A 30 9.85 0.13 13.26
N LEU A 31 10.95 -0.54 13.65
CA LEU A 31 11.10 -1.12 15.00
C LEU A 31 11.04 -0.06 16.09
N ALA A 32 11.63 1.11 15.86
CA ALA A 32 11.58 2.20 16.82
C ALA A 32 10.20 2.85 16.93
N GLU A 33 9.42 2.81 15.86
CA GLU A 33 8.11 3.43 15.78
C GLU A 33 6.98 2.51 16.26
N SER A 34 6.98 1.26 15.83
CA SER A 34 5.88 0.30 16.06
C SER A 34 6.29 -0.96 16.82
N GLY A 35 7.58 -1.23 16.96
CA GLY A 35 8.12 -2.48 17.54
C GLY A 35 8.10 -3.66 16.55
N GLU A 36 7.57 -3.48 15.35
CA GLU A 36 7.48 -4.50 14.29
C GLU A 36 7.92 -3.90 12.95
N THR A 37 8.45 -4.72 12.05
CA THR A 37 8.71 -4.36 10.66
C THR A 37 8.09 -5.41 9.75
N HIS A 38 7.65 -4.97 8.57
CA HIS A 38 7.16 -5.85 7.49
C HIS A 38 7.98 -5.69 6.22
N THR A 39 9.03 -4.86 6.29
CA THR A 39 9.93 -4.62 5.18
C THR A 39 10.92 -5.77 5.06
N ASP A 40 11.04 -6.33 3.89
CA ASP A 40 12.12 -7.24 3.55
C ASP A 40 12.94 -6.71 2.36
N GLU A 41 14.08 -7.36 2.11
CA GLU A 41 14.99 -6.94 1.04
C GLU A 41 14.39 -7.19 -0.34
N GLN A 42 13.56 -8.21 -0.50
CA GLN A 42 12.97 -8.57 -1.78
C GLN A 42 11.92 -7.55 -2.22
N ASP A 43 11.09 -7.08 -1.28
CA ASP A 43 10.09 -6.04 -1.56
C ASP A 43 10.77 -4.75 -2.03
N LEU A 44 11.79 -4.29 -1.28
CA LEU A 44 12.52 -3.07 -1.66
C LEU A 44 13.27 -3.24 -2.98
N ARG A 45 13.83 -4.43 -3.24
CA ARG A 45 14.49 -4.74 -4.52
C ARG A 45 13.54 -4.58 -5.70
N GLN A 46 12.30 -5.07 -5.58
CA GLN A 46 11.29 -4.94 -6.65
C GLN A 46 10.89 -3.48 -6.89
N GLU A 47 10.74 -2.71 -5.82
CA GLU A 47 10.47 -1.28 -5.93
C GLU A 47 11.63 -0.56 -6.65
N TRP A 48 12.86 -0.93 -6.37
CA TRP A 48 14.04 -0.35 -6.99
C TRP A 48 14.25 -0.79 -8.44
N ASP A 49 13.98 -2.07 -8.76
CA ASP A 49 14.06 -2.59 -10.14
C ASP A 49 13.05 -1.92 -11.06
N GLY A 50 11.89 -1.54 -10.54
CA GLY A 50 10.82 -0.82 -11.28
C GLY A 50 10.92 0.69 -11.23
N GLY A 51 11.86 1.27 -10.44
CA GLY A 51 11.99 2.70 -10.16
C GLY A 51 13.13 3.39 -10.89
N ASP A 52 13.08 4.72 -10.92
CA ASP A 52 14.19 5.56 -11.39
C ASP A 52 15.07 5.98 -10.20
N LEU A 53 15.95 5.08 -9.75
CA LEU A 53 16.81 5.31 -8.59
C LEU A 53 17.69 6.55 -8.73
N ALA A 54 18.09 6.90 -9.96
CA ALA A 54 18.96 8.02 -10.22
C ALA A 54 18.27 9.39 -10.05
N ASN A 55 16.94 9.41 -10.06
CA ASN A 55 16.16 10.64 -9.94
C ASN A 55 15.14 10.63 -8.78
N ASP A 56 14.64 9.46 -8.38
CA ASP A 56 13.50 9.35 -7.49
C ASP A 56 13.84 8.73 -6.12
N ALA A 57 15.11 8.33 -5.88
CA ALA A 57 15.55 7.78 -4.60
C ALA A 57 16.80 8.48 -4.06
N TRP A 58 16.92 8.57 -2.73
CA TRP A 58 18.04 9.25 -2.06
C TRP A 58 18.46 8.50 -0.80
N LEU A 59 19.77 8.51 -0.56
CA LEU A 59 20.39 8.09 0.69
C LEU A 59 21.15 9.25 1.32
N VAL A 60 21.11 9.32 2.64
CA VAL A 60 21.97 10.20 3.42
C VAL A 60 23.02 9.35 4.13
N THR A 61 24.29 9.72 3.98
CA THR A 61 25.40 9.09 4.71
C THR A 61 25.97 10.06 5.75
N ASP A 62 26.38 9.51 6.88
CA ASP A 62 27.06 10.23 7.93
C ASP A 62 28.57 10.42 7.62
N PRO A 63 29.33 11.15 8.44
CA PRO A 63 30.77 11.34 8.24
C PRO A 63 31.61 10.07 8.26
N ALA A 64 31.08 8.96 8.80
CA ALA A 64 31.74 7.65 8.79
C ALA A 64 31.39 6.82 7.53
N GLY A 65 30.51 7.34 6.65
CA GLY A 65 30.05 6.65 5.45
C GLY A 65 28.88 5.70 5.69
N GLN A 66 28.28 5.69 6.88
CA GLN A 66 27.12 4.88 7.19
C GLN A 66 25.86 5.50 6.61
N VAL A 67 24.99 4.69 5.97
CA VAL A 67 23.66 5.12 5.53
C VAL A 67 22.77 5.30 6.76
N VAL A 68 22.19 6.49 6.90
CA VAL A 68 21.41 6.89 8.09
C VAL A 68 20.00 7.38 7.75
N ALA A 69 19.72 7.62 6.47
CA ALA A 69 18.38 7.91 5.99
C ALA A 69 18.19 7.42 4.56
N TYR A 70 16.95 7.10 4.24
CA TYR A 70 16.47 6.72 2.93
C TYR A 70 15.21 7.49 2.60
N ALA A 71 15.08 7.92 1.35
CA ALA A 71 13.86 8.54 0.84
C ALA A 71 13.61 8.11 -0.60
N MET A 72 12.33 7.99 -0.97
CA MET A 72 11.92 7.66 -2.33
C MET A 72 10.64 8.38 -2.73
N LEU A 73 10.55 8.75 -3.99
CA LEU A 73 9.36 9.30 -4.63
C LEU A 73 8.78 8.28 -5.59
N PHE A 74 7.53 7.94 -5.42
CA PHE A 74 6.77 7.05 -6.32
C PHE A 74 5.81 7.88 -7.19
N ASN A 75 5.90 7.70 -8.48
CA ASN A 75 4.94 8.26 -9.43
C ASN A 75 4.02 7.14 -9.93
N ARG A 76 2.93 6.86 -9.21
CA ARG A 76 2.02 5.74 -9.53
C ARG A 76 0.97 6.05 -10.60
N SER A 77 0.68 7.33 -10.86
CA SER A 77 -0.46 7.70 -11.72
C SER A 77 -0.26 8.98 -12.51
N GLY A 78 0.90 9.64 -12.38
CA GLY A 78 1.15 10.96 -12.95
C GLY A 78 0.47 12.13 -12.22
N VAL A 79 -0.54 11.87 -11.40
CA VAL A 79 -1.32 12.90 -10.65
C VAL A 79 -1.29 12.69 -9.14
N GLN A 80 -1.03 11.48 -8.67
CA GLN A 80 -0.78 11.16 -7.26
C GLN A 80 0.65 10.67 -7.12
N LEU A 81 1.46 11.47 -6.49
CA LEU A 81 2.85 11.17 -6.16
C LEU A 81 2.90 10.75 -4.69
N ILE A 82 3.79 9.83 -4.32
CA ILE A 82 3.95 9.38 -2.94
C ILE A 82 5.41 9.55 -2.55
N GLY A 83 5.66 10.22 -1.44
CA GLY A 83 6.99 10.41 -0.88
C GLY A 83 7.16 9.69 0.44
N ASP A 84 8.12 8.78 0.50
CA ASP A 84 8.49 8.05 1.70
C ASP A 84 9.84 8.51 2.22
N VAL A 85 9.94 8.74 3.54
CA VAL A 85 11.15 9.17 4.23
C VAL A 85 11.37 8.30 5.46
N TYR A 86 12.49 7.62 5.50
CA TYR A 86 12.94 6.83 6.64
C TYR A 86 14.23 7.40 7.22
N LEU A 87 14.25 7.55 8.53
CA LEU A 87 15.40 8.10 9.24
C LEU A 87 15.77 7.17 10.40
N HIS A 88 17.02 6.74 10.43
CA HIS A 88 17.51 5.92 11.53
C HIS A 88 17.32 6.66 12.88
N PRO A 89 16.76 6.02 13.92
CA PRO A 89 16.32 6.69 15.15
C PRO A 89 17.38 7.54 15.86
N GLN A 90 18.65 7.13 15.78
CA GLN A 90 19.78 7.85 16.40
C GLN A 90 20.09 9.21 15.75
N TYR A 91 19.50 9.47 14.58
CA TYR A 91 19.76 10.69 13.80
C TYR A 91 18.54 11.62 13.72
N HIS A 92 17.51 11.36 14.53
CA HIS A 92 16.38 12.28 14.68
C HIS A 92 16.85 13.65 15.19
N GLU A 93 16.01 14.69 15.01
CA GLU A 93 16.23 16.06 15.51
C GLU A 93 17.43 16.80 14.93
N ARG A 94 18.00 16.31 13.82
CA ARG A 94 19.10 16.96 13.09
C ARG A 94 18.65 17.71 11.82
N GLY A 95 17.34 17.88 11.61
CA GLY A 95 16.77 18.57 10.45
C GLY A 95 16.78 17.76 9.13
N MET A 96 17.28 16.53 9.14
CA MET A 96 17.36 15.69 7.92
C MET A 96 16.00 15.30 7.37
N GLY A 97 15.01 15.06 8.24
CA GLY A 97 13.64 14.76 7.79
C GLY A 97 13.08 15.90 6.92
N SER A 98 13.16 17.15 7.37
CA SER A 98 12.72 18.32 6.60
C SER A 98 13.51 18.46 5.30
N ALA A 99 14.85 18.28 5.35
CA ALA A 99 15.69 18.37 4.16
C ALA A 99 15.33 17.32 3.11
N LEU A 100 15.04 16.07 3.51
CA LEU A 100 14.57 15.00 2.62
C LEU A 100 13.17 15.28 2.08
N THR A 101 12.25 15.74 2.92
CA THR A 101 10.90 16.15 2.47
C THR A 101 10.99 17.21 1.38
N HIS A 102 11.80 18.25 1.55
CA HIS A 102 12.01 19.26 0.52
C HIS A 102 12.69 18.71 -0.73
N THR A 103 13.57 17.72 -0.60
CA THR A 103 14.20 17.07 -1.76
C THR A 103 13.13 16.34 -2.58
N ILE A 104 12.25 15.58 -1.93
CA ILE A 104 11.09 14.90 -2.56
C ILE A 104 10.16 15.94 -3.21
N GLU A 105 9.81 17.01 -2.50
CA GLU A 105 8.93 18.08 -3.01
C GLU A 105 9.51 18.76 -4.27
N ALA A 106 10.80 19.04 -4.27
CA ALA A 106 11.46 19.63 -5.44
C ALA A 106 11.38 18.69 -6.66
N ARG A 107 11.60 17.40 -6.44
CA ARG A 107 11.45 16.39 -7.49
C ARG A 107 10.00 16.22 -7.94
N ALA A 108 9.08 16.15 -7.02
CA ALA A 108 7.65 16.06 -7.30
C ALA A 108 7.16 17.26 -8.12
N ALA A 109 7.60 18.48 -7.77
CA ALA A 109 7.30 19.70 -8.53
C ALA A 109 7.81 19.64 -9.96
N ALA A 110 8.96 19.02 -10.20
CA ALA A 110 9.52 18.83 -11.55
C ALA A 110 8.69 17.84 -12.40
N LEU A 111 7.91 16.95 -11.78
CA LEU A 111 7.02 16.02 -12.47
C LEU A 111 5.63 16.61 -12.78
N VAL A 112 5.21 17.66 -12.08
CA VAL A 112 3.89 18.32 -12.28
C VAL A 112 3.60 18.67 -13.75
N PRO A 113 4.54 19.20 -14.57
CA PRO A 113 4.28 19.51 -15.96
C PRO A 113 3.98 18.29 -16.85
N LEU A 114 4.32 17.06 -16.40
CA LEU A 114 4.07 15.82 -17.14
C LEU A 114 2.64 15.30 -16.93
N ALA A 115 1.95 15.77 -15.89
CA ALA A 115 0.56 15.42 -15.61
C ALA A 115 -0.41 16.10 -16.61
N PRO A 116 -1.60 15.52 -16.88
CA PRO A 116 -2.60 16.17 -17.72
C PRO A 116 -2.84 17.62 -17.32
N PRO A 117 -2.97 18.57 -18.26
CA PRO A 117 -2.93 20.02 -17.98
C PRO A 117 -3.89 20.50 -16.90
N ASP A 118 -5.12 19.98 -16.90
CA ASP A 118 -6.19 20.39 -15.99
C ASP A 118 -6.32 19.50 -14.74
N ALA A 119 -5.46 18.48 -14.60
CA ALA A 119 -5.57 17.57 -13.48
C ALA A 119 -4.99 18.17 -12.20
N ARG A 120 -5.65 17.92 -11.08
CA ARG A 120 -5.11 18.14 -9.74
C ARG A 120 -3.91 17.22 -9.52
N VAL A 121 -2.80 17.75 -9.00
CA VAL A 121 -1.61 16.95 -8.67
C VAL A 121 -1.32 17.06 -7.19
N THR A 122 -1.13 15.93 -6.53
CA THR A 122 -0.84 15.84 -5.09
C THR A 122 0.45 15.08 -4.82
N LEU A 123 1.07 15.42 -3.70
CA LEU A 123 2.14 14.65 -3.09
C LEU A 123 1.62 14.13 -1.75
N ASP A 124 1.59 12.82 -1.64
CA ASP A 124 1.11 12.12 -0.45
C ASP A 124 2.30 11.58 0.35
N SER A 125 2.10 11.41 1.64
CA SER A 125 2.99 10.68 2.54
C SER A 125 2.16 9.86 3.53
N PHE A 126 2.69 8.74 3.99
CA PHE A 126 2.02 7.88 4.95
C PHE A 126 2.83 7.79 6.24
N THR A 127 2.15 7.88 7.37
CA THR A 127 2.77 7.72 8.69
C THR A 127 1.93 6.83 9.57
N ASN A 128 2.55 6.13 10.50
CA ASN A 128 1.81 5.54 11.62
C ASN A 128 1.15 6.65 12.46
N ALA A 129 -0.10 6.48 12.89
CA ALA A 129 -0.83 7.50 13.63
C ALA A 129 -0.13 7.96 14.93
N PRO A 130 0.57 7.09 15.69
CA PRO A 130 1.31 7.50 16.88
C PRO A 130 2.59 8.32 16.61
N ASN A 131 3.06 8.41 15.36
CA ASN A 131 4.29 9.13 15.03
C ASN A 131 4.13 10.66 15.10
N ALA A 132 4.19 11.21 16.32
CA ALA A 132 4.05 12.64 16.55
C ALA A 132 5.16 13.49 15.88
N ARG A 133 6.36 12.93 15.66
CA ARG A 133 7.45 13.65 14.99
C ARG A 133 7.12 13.86 13.50
N ALA A 134 6.74 12.79 12.81
CA ALA A 134 6.34 12.90 11.41
C ALA A 134 5.13 13.82 11.24
N ALA A 135 4.13 13.73 12.13
CA ALA A 135 2.97 14.60 12.14
C ALA A 135 3.34 16.08 12.30
N THR A 136 4.25 16.39 13.24
CA THR A 136 4.74 17.76 13.45
C THR A 136 5.48 18.27 12.22
N LEU A 137 6.37 17.47 11.66
CA LEU A 137 7.14 17.82 10.46
C LEU A 137 6.21 18.06 9.27
N LEU A 138 5.36 17.11 8.92
CA LEU A 138 4.48 17.23 7.75
C LEU A 138 3.50 18.39 7.89
N THR A 139 2.97 18.65 9.09
CA THR A 139 2.14 19.83 9.34
C THR A 139 2.92 21.12 9.11
N ALA A 140 4.17 21.21 9.59
CA ALA A 140 5.02 22.39 9.39
C ALA A 140 5.37 22.61 7.91
N GLU A 141 5.49 21.54 7.13
CA GLU A 141 5.72 21.57 5.68
C GLU A 141 4.43 21.77 4.85
N GLY A 142 3.29 21.97 5.51
CA GLY A 142 2.02 22.32 4.85
C GLY A 142 1.21 21.12 4.34
N TYR A 143 1.51 19.92 4.79
CA TYR A 143 0.65 18.75 4.53
C TYR A 143 -0.56 18.75 5.47
N THR A 144 -1.66 18.18 4.99
CA THR A 144 -2.88 17.98 5.77
C THR A 144 -3.27 16.51 5.77
N ILE A 145 -3.83 16.03 6.88
CA ILE A 145 -4.38 14.66 6.93
C ILE A 145 -5.67 14.64 6.12
N VAL A 146 -5.70 13.76 5.11
CA VAL A 146 -6.87 13.62 4.22
C VAL A 146 -7.58 12.29 4.40
N ARG A 147 -6.92 11.28 4.95
CA ARG A 147 -7.50 9.95 5.18
C ARG A 147 -6.79 9.20 6.29
N ARG A 148 -7.51 8.23 6.85
CA ARG A 148 -7.01 7.23 7.79
C ARG A 148 -7.17 5.85 7.17
N THR A 149 -6.15 5.01 7.30
CA THR A 149 -6.17 3.62 6.87
C THR A 149 -5.85 2.74 8.07
N TRP A 150 -6.59 1.66 8.23
CA TRP A 150 -6.29 0.67 9.26
C TRP A 150 -5.69 -0.58 8.64
N GLU A 151 -4.67 -1.10 9.28
CA GLU A 151 -4.31 -2.50 9.12
C GLU A 151 -5.19 -3.31 10.06
N MET A 152 -5.94 -4.24 9.48
CA MET A 152 -6.71 -5.20 10.25
C MET A 152 -6.01 -6.56 10.23
N LYS A 153 -6.00 -7.24 11.37
CA LYS A 153 -5.26 -8.49 11.59
C LYS A 153 -6.13 -9.52 12.29
N ILE A 154 -5.91 -10.79 11.95
CA ILE A 154 -6.40 -11.94 12.70
C ILE A 154 -5.23 -12.88 12.99
N ASP A 155 -5.19 -13.42 14.22
CA ASP A 155 -4.29 -14.50 14.61
C ASP A 155 -5.14 -15.76 14.84
N LEU A 156 -5.06 -16.72 13.92
CA LEU A 156 -5.84 -17.97 13.98
C LEU A 156 -5.25 -18.91 15.02
N VAL A 157 -5.98 -19.15 16.10
CA VAL A 157 -5.60 -20.10 17.17
C VAL A 157 -6.19 -21.50 16.94
N ALA A 158 -7.11 -21.63 15.99
CA ALA A 158 -7.75 -22.87 15.57
C ALA A 158 -8.15 -22.76 14.09
N ALA A 159 -8.53 -23.87 13.47
CA ALA A 159 -9.03 -23.86 12.09
C ALA A 159 -10.18 -22.86 11.94
N PRO A 160 -10.12 -21.97 10.91
CA PRO A 160 -11.17 -21.00 10.69
C PRO A 160 -12.51 -21.67 10.32
N PRO A 161 -13.64 -20.97 10.50
CA PRO A 161 -14.94 -21.46 10.04
C PRO A 161 -14.90 -21.76 8.53
N ALA A 162 -15.56 -22.84 8.13
CA ALA A 162 -15.76 -23.12 6.71
C ALA A 162 -16.58 -21.99 6.05
N PRO A 163 -16.27 -21.60 4.80
CA PRO A 163 -17.02 -20.57 4.09
C PRO A 163 -18.47 -21.02 3.88
N ILE A 164 -19.42 -20.13 4.18
CA ILE A 164 -20.85 -20.34 3.89
C ILE A 164 -21.17 -19.58 2.62
N TRP A 165 -21.18 -20.29 1.49
CA TRP A 165 -21.44 -19.71 0.19
C TRP A 165 -22.94 -19.42 -0.01
N PRO A 166 -23.31 -18.26 -0.59
CA PRO A 166 -24.68 -18.05 -1.07
C PRO A 166 -25.06 -19.10 -2.12
N THR A 167 -26.34 -19.42 -2.22
CA THR A 167 -26.84 -20.45 -3.12
C THR A 167 -26.38 -20.23 -4.57
N GLY A 168 -25.79 -21.24 -5.17
CA GLY A 168 -25.28 -21.19 -6.55
C GLY A 168 -23.93 -20.51 -6.74
N LEU A 169 -23.31 -20.02 -5.65
CA LEU A 169 -22.00 -19.37 -5.69
C LEU A 169 -20.97 -20.21 -4.94
N ILE A 170 -19.82 -20.43 -5.57
CA ILE A 170 -18.68 -21.12 -4.94
C ILE A 170 -17.40 -20.57 -5.54
N ALA A 171 -16.35 -20.42 -4.73
CA ALA A 171 -15.04 -20.02 -5.22
C ALA A 171 -14.42 -21.10 -6.09
N GLN A 172 -13.88 -20.68 -7.21
CA GLN A 172 -13.04 -21.49 -8.09
C GLN A 172 -11.58 -21.07 -7.90
N PRO A 173 -10.63 -22.02 -7.97
CA PRO A 173 -9.21 -21.67 -8.02
C PRO A 173 -8.92 -20.76 -9.22
N PHE A 174 -8.10 -19.73 -9.01
CA PHE A 174 -7.65 -18.85 -10.08
C PHE A 174 -6.74 -19.59 -11.07
N VAL A 175 -7.00 -19.42 -12.37
CA VAL A 175 -6.20 -20.00 -13.46
C VAL A 175 -5.46 -18.86 -14.20
N PRO A 176 -4.12 -18.73 -14.03
CA PRO A 176 -3.34 -17.68 -14.68
C PRO A 176 -3.49 -17.72 -16.20
N GLY A 177 -3.63 -16.53 -16.80
CA GLY A 177 -3.83 -16.38 -18.25
C GLY A 177 -5.26 -16.56 -18.71
N GLN A 178 -6.10 -17.31 -17.96
CA GLN A 178 -7.53 -17.48 -18.25
C GLN A 178 -8.37 -16.46 -17.48
N ASP A 179 -8.13 -16.34 -16.16
CA ASP A 179 -8.99 -15.56 -15.27
C ASP A 179 -8.48 -14.13 -15.02
N ASP A 180 -7.26 -13.80 -15.49
CA ASP A 180 -6.61 -12.51 -15.24
C ASP A 180 -7.53 -11.32 -15.52
N ARG A 181 -8.19 -11.35 -16.69
CA ARG A 181 -9.08 -10.27 -17.13
C ARG A 181 -10.32 -10.17 -16.25
N ALA A 182 -10.92 -11.31 -15.94
CA ALA A 182 -12.12 -11.38 -15.10
C ALA A 182 -11.85 -10.90 -13.66
N VAL A 183 -10.71 -11.27 -13.07
CA VAL A 183 -10.28 -10.78 -11.76
C VAL A 183 -9.98 -9.28 -11.80
N TYR A 184 -9.25 -8.80 -12.81
CA TYR A 184 -8.97 -7.38 -12.98
C TYR A 184 -10.25 -6.54 -13.02
N GLU A 185 -11.23 -6.94 -13.84
CA GLU A 185 -12.50 -6.22 -14.01
C GLU A 185 -13.33 -6.26 -12.73
N THR A 186 -13.38 -7.43 -12.07
CA THR A 186 -14.11 -7.61 -10.80
C THR A 186 -13.53 -6.72 -9.70
N ILE A 187 -12.22 -6.75 -9.51
CA ILE A 187 -11.55 -5.93 -8.49
C ILE A 187 -11.65 -4.46 -8.84
N SER A 188 -11.44 -4.07 -10.10
CA SER A 188 -11.56 -2.67 -10.53
C SER A 188 -12.95 -2.11 -10.26
N GLU A 189 -14.03 -2.83 -10.63
CA GLU A 189 -15.42 -2.41 -10.35
C GLU A 189 -15.67 -2.31 -8.85
N ALA A 190 -15.21 -3.32 -8.07
CA ALA A 190 -15.41 -3.32 -6.62
C ALA A 190 -14.73 -2.15 -5.91
N PHE A 191 -13.62 -1.66 -6.48
CA PHE A 191 -12.80 -0.59 -5.92
C PHE A 191 -13.12 0.80 -6.51
N ASP A 192 -13.96 0.89 -7.55
CA ASP A 192 -14.43 2.18 -8.09
C ASP A 192 -15.12 3.05 -7.02
N ASP A 193 -15.69 2.42 -5.98
CA ASP A 193 -16.33 3.10 -4.84
C ASP A 193 -15.33 3.49 -3.72
N MET A 194 -14.04 3.18 -3.87
CA MET A 194 -13.04 3.45 -2.84
C MET A 194 -12.49 4.88 -2.99
N TRP A 195 -12.46 5.62 -1.88
CA TRP A 195 -11.91 6.97 -1.86
C TRP A 195 -10.44 7.01 -2.31
N GLY A 196 -10.09 7.97 -3.16
CA GLY A 196 -8.74 8.13 -3.70
C GLY A 196 -8.34 7.08 -4.73
N HIS A 197 -9.27 6.19 -5.14
CA HIS A 197 -8.98 5.18 -6.14
C HIS A 197 -8.77 5.81 -7.52
N LEU A 198 -7.70 5.39 -8.18
CA LEU A 198 -7.44 5.62 -9.60
C LEU A 198 -7.35 4.28 -10.29
N ARG A 199 -8.22 4.08 -11.29
CA ARG A 199 -8.26 2.83 -12.03
C ARG A 199 -6.97 2.64 -12.83
N ARG A 200 -6.27 1.55 -12.60
CA ARG A 200 -5.06 1.17 -13.35
C ARG A 200 -5.44 0.59 -14.70
N THR A 201 -4.53 0.69 -15.67
CA THR A 201 -4.66 -0.11 -16.89
C THR A 201 -4.51 -1.59 -16.58
N TYR A 202 -5.04 -2.46 -17.46
CA TYR A 202 -4.87 -3.90 -17.29
C TYR A 202 -3.40 -4.33 -17.31
N ALA A 203 -2.59 -3.69 -18.13
CA ALA A 203 -1.16 -3.98 -18.20
C ALA A 203 -0.45 -3.62 -16.89
N ASP A 204 -0.73 -2.42 -16.33
CA ASP A 204 -0.16 -2.00 -15.05
C ASP A 204 -0.63 -2.88 -13.89
N TRP A 205 -1.92 -3.28 -13.91
CA TRP A 205 -2.44 -4.20 -12.91
C TRP A 205 -1.71 -5.54 -12.96
N ARG A 206 -1.54 -6.13 -14.15
CA ARG A 206 -0.83 -7.40 -14.35
C ARG A 206 0.60 -7.35 -13.82
N ALA A 207 1.34 -6.32 -14.20
CA ALA A 207 2.74 -6.13 -13.80
C ALA A 207 2.91 -6.10 -12.27
N HIS A 208 1.93 -5.50 -11.55
CA HIS A 208 1.97 -5.38 -10.10
C HIS A 208 1.22 -6.47 -9.34
N THR A 209 0.70 -7.49 -10.02
CA THR A 209 -0.09 -8.56 -9.40
C THR A 209 0.32 -9.94 -9.89
N VAL A 210 -0.12 -10.34 -11.08
CA VAL A 210 0.13 -11.68 -11.63
C VAL A 210 1.60 -11.90 -11.98
N GLU A 211 2.31 -10.84 -12.34
CA GLU A 211 3.75 -10.87 -12.64
C GLU A 211 4.62 -10.56 -11.41
N HIS A 212 3.99 -10.36 -10.25
CA HIS A 212 4.71 -10.15 -8.99
C HIS A 212 5.44 -11.43 -8.58
N PRO A 213 6.71 -11.39 -8.11
CA PRO A 213 7.46 -12.57 -7.70
C PRO A 213 6.79 -13.42 -6.63
N ASP A 214 6.07 -12.80 -5.68
CA ASP A 214 5.32 -13.52 -4.63
C ASP A 214 3.92 -13.93 -5.08
N PHE A 215 3.61 -13.81 -6.37
CA PHE A 215 2.33 -14.27 -6.89
C PHE A 215 2.23 -15.79 -6.79
N ASP A 216 1.20 -16.23 -6.07
CA ASP A 216 0.81 -17.64 -5.98
C ASP A 216 -0.65 -17.80 -6.38
N PRO A 217 -0.94 -18.39 -7.55
CA PRO A 217 -2.31 -18.56 -8.02
C PRO A 217 -3.19 -19.39 -7.07
N ALA A 218 -2.60 -20.26 -6.25
CA ALA A 218 -3.34 -21.07 -5.29
C ALA A 218 -3.86 -20.27 -4.09
N LEU A 219 -3.42 -19.02 -3.92
CA LEU A 219 -3.94 -18.07 -2.92
C LEU A 219 -5.00 -17.13 -3.47
N TRP A 220 -5.32 -17.24 -4.76
CA TRP A 220 -6.34 -16.43 -5.41
C TRP A 220 -7.56 -17.26 -5.74
N ALA A 221 -8.73 -16.62 -5.72
CA ALA A 221 -9.97 -17.28 -6.11
C ALA A 221 -10.90 -16.29 -6.82
N ILE A 222 -11.68 -16.81 -7.75
CA ILE A 222 -12.77 -16.12 -8.43
C ILE A 222 -14.08 -16.83 -8.10
N VAL A 223 -15.16 -16.07 -7.98
CA VAL A 223 -16.52 -16.59 -7.82
C VAL A 223 -17.33 -16.19 -9.03
N GLU A 224 -17.99 -17.15 -9.63
CA GLU A 224 -18.87 -16.93 -10.78
C GLU A 224 -20.33 -17.23 -10.43
N ALA A 225 -21.22 -16.51 -11.05
CA ALA A 225 -22.66 -16.69 -11.03
C ALA A 225 -23.15 -16.78 -12.47
N ASP A 226 -23.69 -17.92 -12.88
CA ASP A 226 -24.19 -18.16 -14.23
C ASP A 226 -23.18 -17.81 -15.35
N GLY A 227 -21.89 -18.04 -15.09
CA GLY A 227 -20.80 -17.76 -16.02
C GLY A 227 -20.30 -16.31 -16.02
N GLU A 228 -20.83 -15.46 -15.13
CA GLU A 228 -20.34 -14.09 -14.93
C GLU A 228 -19.51 -13.97 -13.64
N PRO A 229 -18.37 -13.27 -13.66
CA PRO A 229 -17.59 -13.00 -12.44
C PRO A 229 -18.41 -12.18 -11.45
N ALA A 230 -18.60 -12.72 -10.24
CA ALA A 230 -19.36 -12.10 -9.15
C ALA A 230 -18.45 -11.47 -8.09
N ALA A 231 -17.34 -12.13 -7.79
CA ALA A 231 -16.39 -11.67 -6.79
C ALA A 231 -15.00 -12.29 -7.02
N ALA A 232 -13.98 -11.68 -6.42
CA ALA A 232 -12.61 -12.22 -6.43
C ALA A 232 -11.89 -11.89 -5.11
N ILE A 233 -10.91 -12.74 -4.77
CA ILE A 233 -9.97 -12.49 -3.69
C ILE A 233 -8.55 -12.77 -4.17
N CYS A 234 -7.63 -11.83 -3.85
CA CYS A 234 -6.23 -11.88 -4.22
C CYS A 234 -5.40 -11.81 -2.94
N CYS A 235 -4.64 -12.85 -2.65
CA CYS A 235 -3.84 -12.94 -1.45
C CYS A 235 -2.38 -13.21 -1.79
N TYR A 236 -1.50 -12.83 -0.87
CA TYR A 236 -0.07 -13.07 -0.91
C TYR A 236 0.39 -13.70 0.40
N GLN A 237 1.52 -14.36 0.37
CA GLN A 237 2.17 -14.88 1.57
C GLN A 237 3.59 -14.32 1.65
N PHE A 238 3.90 -13.62 2.73
CA PHE A 238 5.21 -13.06 3.04
C PHE A 238 5.76 -13.80 4.25
N GLY A 239 6.61 -14.80 4.02
CA GLY A 239 7.11 -15.67 5.08
C GLY A 239 5.98 -16.36 5.85
N GLU A 240 5.85 -16.06 7.15
CA GLU A 240 4.81 -16.61 8.04
C GLU A 240 3.52 -15.77 8.10
N ARG A 241 3.43 -14.72 7.29
CA ARG A 241 2.31 -13.78 7.26
C ARG A 241 1.50 -13.93 5.96
N GLY A 242 0.18 -14.07 6.10
CA GLY A 242 -0.77 -13.97 4.99
C GLY A 242 -1.26 -12.53 4.82
N HIS A 243 -1.32 -12.06 3.58
CA HIS A 243 -1.83 -10.73 3.25
C HIS A 243 -2.98 -10.82 2.26
N ILE A 244 -4.16 -10.32 2.63
CA ILE A 244 -5.30 -10.18 1.71
C ILE A 244 -5.17 -8.82 1.03
N ARG A 245 -4.62 -8.82 -0.19
CA ARG A 245 -4.41 -7.59 -0.95
C ARG A 245 -5.72 -6.98 -1.45
N ASN A 246 -6.60 -7.83 -2.00
CA ASN A 246 -7.89 -7.40 -2.51
C ASN A 246 -8.97 -8.44 -2.19
N VAL A 247 -10.10 -7.99 -1.72
CA VAL A 247 -11.37 -8.73 -1.71
C VAL A 247 -12.43 -7.85 -2.35
N GLY A 248 -12.96 -8.27 -3.48
CA GLY A 248 -13.93 -7.50 -4.27
C GLY A 248 -15.19 -8.29 -4.54
N VAL A 249 -16.34 -7.68 -4.29
CA VAL A 249 -17.66 -8.19 -4.66
C VAL A 249 -18.32 -7.16 -5.56
N ARG A 250 -18.68 -7.55 -6.79
CA ARG A 250 -19.35 -6.67 -7.74
C ARG A 250 -20.73 -6.29 -7.23
N ARG A 251 -21.20 -5.10 -7.60
CA ARG A 251 -22.42 -4.48 -7.06
C ARG A 251 -23.64 -5.41 -7.01
N PRO A 252 -24.00 -6.18 -8.07
CA PRO A 252 -25.19 -7.04 -8.06
C PRO A 252 -25.17 -8.14 -6.99
N TRP A 253 -23.99 -8.55 -6.54
CA TRP A 253 -23.82 -9.66 -5.59
C TRP A 253 -23.41 -9.19 -4.17
N ARG A 254 -23.49 -7.88 -3.89
CA ARG A 254 -23.24 -7.35 -2.55
C ARG A 254 -24.37 -7.71 -1.57
N GLN A 255 -24.05 -7.65 -0.28
CA GLN A 255 -24.99 -7.84 0.83
C GLN A 255 -25.62 -9.25 0.94
N CYS A 256 -25.15 -10.24 0.21
CA CYS A 256 -25.61 -11.64 0.30
C CYS A 256 -24.70 -12.55 1.15
N GLY A 257 -23.65 -12.01 1.78
CA GLY A 257 -22.68 -12.78 2.59
C GLY A 257 -21.45 -13.25 1.82
N LEU A 258 -21.35 -12.98 0.52
CA LEU A 258 -20.26 -13.45 -0.35
C LEU A 258 -18.88 -12.97 0.10
N GLY A 259 -18.75 -11.70 0.53
CA GLY A 259 -17.48 -11.17 1.05
C GLY A 259 -16.97 -11.91 2.30
N LEU A 260 -17.89 -12.28 3.21
CA LEU A 260 -17.52 -13.07 4.40
C LEU A 260 -17.08 -14.49 4.03
N ALA A 261 -17.78 -15.11 3.07
CA ALA A 261 -17.41 -16.44 2.57
C ALA A 261 -16.01 -16.42 1.94
N LEU A 262 -15.68 -15.39 1.15
CA LEU A 262 -14.34 -15.20 0.57
C LEU A 262 -13.25 -15.05 1.65
N LEU A 263 -13.50 -14.28 2.71
CA LEU A 263 -12.55 -14.13 3.81
C LEU A 263 -12.31 -15.46 4.53
N HIS A 264 -13.38 -16.20 4.87
CA HIS A 264 -13.22 -17.52 5.50
C HIS A 264 -12.52 -18.52 4.55
N HIS A 265 -12.74 -18.41 3.24
CA HIS A 265 -12.03 -19.21 2.24
C HIS A 265 -10.52 -18.89 2.27
N ALA A 266 -10.15 -17.63 2.23
CA ALA A 266 -8.75 -17.21 2.30
C ALA A 266 -8.08 -17.63 3.62
N PHE A 267 -8.77 -17.47 4.75
CA PHE A 267 -8.27 -17.93 6.04
C PHE A 267 -8.02 -19.45 6.03
N GLY A 268 -8.90 -20.23 5.39
CA GLY A 268 -8.73 -21.69 5.21
C GLY A 268 -7.51 -22.02 4.35
N LEU A 269 -7.25 -21.27 3.27
CA LEU A 269 -6.06 -21.44 2.42
C LEU A 269 -4.77 -21.19 3.21
N PHE A 270 -4.71 -20.10 3.98
CA PHE A 270 -3.56 -19.78 4.83
C PHE A 270 -3.37 -20.82 5.95
N TRP A 271 -4.44 -21.19 6.63
CA TRP A 271 -4.40 -22.21 7.68
C TRP A 271 -3.83 -23.54 7.18
N ALA A 272 -4.25 -23.99 6.00
CA ALA A 272 -3.75 -25.22 5.38
C ALA A 272 -2.24 -25.19 5.08
N ARG A 273 -1.64 -23.98 5.00
CA ARG A 273 -0.21 -23.73 4.82
C ARG A 273 0.53 -23.52 6.15
N GLY A 274 -0.16 -23.60 7.28
CA GLY A 274 0.41 -23.29 8.59
C GLY A 274 0.57 -21.80 8.88
N VAL A 275 0.03 -20.93 8.02
CA VAL A 275 0.05 -19.47 8.21
C VAL A 275 -1.14 -19.08 9.07
N THR A 276 -0.86 -18.56 10.26
CA THR A 276 -1.89 -18.25 11.25
C THR A 276 -2.15 -16.76 11.44
N THR A 277 -1.19 -15.91 11.04
CA THR A 277 -1.31 -14.46 11.09
C THR A 277 -1.69 -13.93 9.73
N ILE A 278 -2.83 -13.25 9.63
CA ILE A 278 -3.36 -12.73 8.36
C ILE A 278 -3.76 -11.27 8.55
N ASP A 279 -3.38 -10.42 7.61
CA ASP A 279 -3.72 -9.00 7.62
C ASP A 279 -4.29 -8.50 6.29
N LEU A 280 -4.82 -7.27 6.34
CA LEU A 280 -5.23 -6.46 5.20
C LEU A 280 -5.25 -4.98 5.57
N GLY A 281 -5.17 -4.13 4.54
CA GLY A 281 -5.42 -2.70 4.67
C GLY A 281 -6.87 -2.32 4.37
N VAL A 282 -7.46 -1.39 5.13
CA VAL A 282 -8.80 -0.87 4.89
C VAL A 282 -8.87 0.63 5.16
N ASP A 283 -9.61 1.35 4.33
CA ASP A 283 -9.97 2.74 4.60
C ASP A 283 -10.87 2.82 5.85
N ALA A 284 -10.42 3.51 6.88
CA ALA A 284 -11.14 3.67 8.16
C ALA A 284 -12.52 4.34 7.98
N GLU A 285 -12.65 5.15 6.94
CA GLU A 285 -13.88 5.85 6.57
C GLU A 285 -14.56 5.23 5.33
N SER A 286 -14.37 3.90 5.14
CA SER A 286 -14.89 3.18 3.99
C SER A 286 -16.38 3.43 3.76
N LEU A 287 -16.71 3.92 2.58
CA LEU A 287 -18.07 4.21 2.16
C LEU A 287 -18.92 2.94 1.98
N THR A 288 -18.27 1.78 1.80
CA THR A 288 -18.92 0.48 1.56
C THR A 288 -19.21 -0.32 2.84
N GLY A 289 -18.74 0.17 4.00
CA GLY A 289 -18.86 -0.56 5.27
C GLY A 289 -17.98 -1.80 5.37
N ALA A 290 -16.87 -1.85 4.64
CA ALA A 290 -15.92 -2.97 4.60
C ALA A 290 -15.39 -3.35 5.99
N MET A 291 -15.19 -2.38 6.88
CA MET A 291 -14.74 -2.62 8.26
C MET A 291 -15.64 -3.62 9.01
N ARG A 292 -16.96 -3.42 8.93
CA ARG A 292 -17.92 -4.35 9.59
C ARG A 292 -17.81 -5.78 9.05
N LEU A 293 -17.45 -5.93 7.79
CA LEU A 293 -17.21 -7.23 7.18
C LEU A 293 -16.00 -7.91 7.81
N TYR A 294 -14.90 -7.17 7.97
CA TYR A 294 -13.65 -7.70 8.54
C TYR A 294 -13.79 -8.02 10.04
N GLU A 295 -14.45 -7.15 10.80
CA GLU A 295 -14.80 -7.42 12.21
C GLU A 295 -15.65 -8.68 12.35
N ARG A 296 -16.65 -8.89 11.48
CA ARG A 296 -17.46 -10.11 11.46
C ARG A 296 -16.65 -11.37 11.11
N ALA A 297 -15.59 -11.23 10.33
CA ALA A 297 -14.65 -12.30 10.04
C ALA A 297 -13.67 -12.57 11.21
N GLY A 298 -13.73 -11.78 12.30
CA GLY A 298 -12.87 -11.93 13.47
C GLY A 298 -11.59 -11.13 13.42
N MET A 299 -11.40 -10.28 12.42
CA MET A 299 -10.25 -9.38 12.35
C MET A 299 -10.42 -8.19 13.31
N ARG A 300 -9.30 -7.66 13.77
CA ARG A 300 -9.23 -6.46 14.64
C ARG A 300 -8.27 -5.43 14.07
N VAL A 301 -8.47 -4.18 14.40
CA VAL A 301 -7.51 -3.12 14.07
C VAL A 301 -6.21 -3.39 14.82
N ALA A 302 -5.11 -3.52 14.10
CA ALA A 302 -3.77 -3.70 14.62
C ALA A 302 -2.98 -2.38 14.58
N ARG A 303 -3.07 -1.64 13.48
CA ARG A 303 -2.36 -0.36 13.30
C ARG A 303 -3.23 0.64 12.56
N GLU A 304 -2.96 1.93 12.80
CA GLU A 304 -3.59 3.04 12.09
C GLU A 304 -2.51 3.84 11.35
N PHE A 305 -2.77 4.13 10.10
CA PHE A 305 -1.94 4.98 9.26
C PHE A 305 -2.69 6.25 8.88
N LEU A 306 -1.98 7.36 8.85
CA LEU A 306 -2.47 8.64 8.37
C LEU A 306 -1.94 8.89 6.96
N ARG A 307 -2.82 9.21 6.03
CA ARG A 307 -2.45 9.73 4.73
C ARG A 307 -2.43 11.25 4.80
N TRP A 308 -1.27 11.78 4.55
CA TRP A 308 -1.00 13.22 4.43
C TRP A 308 -0.97 13.60 2.97
N GLU A 309 -1.49 14.77 2.65
CA GLU A 309 -1.55 15.26 1.28
C GLU A 309 -1.09 16.72 1.24
N LYS A 310 -0.27 17.03 0.24
CA LYS A 310 0.10 18.40 -0.16
C LYS A 310 -0.30 18.61 -1.61
N GLU A 311 -1.13 19.62 -1.87
CA GLU A 311 -1.48 19.98 -3.24
C GLU A 311 -0.31 20.69 -3.92
N LEU A 312 0.16 20.12 -5.04
CA LEU A 312 1.23 20.70 -5.87
C LEU A 312 0.66 21.54 -7.01
N ARG A 313 -0.51 21.16 -7.54
CA ARG A 313 -1.23 21.89 -8.57
C ARG A 313 -2.73 21.68 -8.37
N PRO A 314 -3.52 22.77 -8.27
CA PRO A 314 -4.98 22.66 -8.27
C PRO A 314 -5.49 22.20 -9.64
N GLY A 315 -6.69 21.58 -9.67
CA GLY A 315 -7.30 21.11 -10.91
C GLY A 315 -8.40 20.11 -10.69
N VAL A 316 -8.78 19.39 -11.74
CA VAL A 316 -9.78 18.33 -11.70
C VAL A 316 -9.18 17.10 -10.99
N ASP A 317 -9.84 16.69 -9.91
CA ASP A 317 -9.46 15.44 -9.23
C ASP A 317 -9.91 14.24 -10.07
N LEU A 318 -8.97 13.42 -10.51
CA LEU A 318 -9.24 12.24 -11.34
C LEU A 318 -9.50 10.99 -10.48
N SER A 319 -9.39 11.10 -9.15
CA SER A 319 -9.65 10.00 -8.23
C SER A 319 -11.09 9.99 -7.73
N THR A 320 -11.57 8.84 -7.30
CA THR A 320 -12.88 8.69 -6.67
C THR A 320 -12.91 9.40 -5.32
N ARG A 321 -13.87 10.32 -5.12
CA ARG A 321 -14.05 11.06 -3.85
C ARG A 321 -15.41 10.80 -3.19
N ALA A 322 -16.36 10.21 -3.90
CA ALA A 322 -17.69 9.87 -3.42
C ALA A 322 -18.18 8.57 -4.09
N LEU A 323 -19.21 7.94 -3.50
CA LEU A 323 -19.90 6.84 -4.17
C LEU A 323 -20.49 7.33 -5.50
N ALA A 324 -20.37 6.53 -6.54
CA ALA A 324 -21.15 6.74 -7.76
C ALA A 324 -22.64 6.47 -7.44
N ASP A 325 -23.51 7.41 -7.86
CA ASP A 325 -24.98 7.30 -7.72
C ASP A 325 -25.54 6.08 -8.48
#